data_36d6d3e0f43f168e38fbcfbff17eb829
#
_entry.id   36d6d3e0f43f168e38fbcfbff17eb829
#
_cell.length_a   1.000
_cell.length_b   1.000
_cell.length_c   1.000
_cell.angle_alpha   90.00
_cell.angle_beta   90.00
_cell.angle_gamma   90.00
#
_symmetry.space_group_name_H-M   'P 1'
#
loop_
_entity.id
_entity.type
_entity.pdbx_description
1 polymer ?
#
loop_
_entity_poly.entity_id
_entity_poly.type
_entity_poly.pdbx_seq_one_letter_code
_entity_poly.pdbx_strand_id
1 'polypeptide(L)'
;MIQVLRNAQVYAPQSLGVKDVFIAGSKIIGVVDAGCEFELPDGVEVVEHDVLGRRLIPGLVDCHAHITGGGGEDGASTKVAAPLAETYFAAGVTSVVGLLGTDDITRSTEELLAGVRALREEGLSAWCWTGGYHYPLTTLTGSPREDIVHIDAVIGVGELAISDHRSSQLTLDEVLRTASDCHVGGLIARKAGVLHLHLGDGKRGLDLIRQALEQSELPARVFHPTHVNRQRALFDEALELTKLGCHIDVTAFPIEDGDGAISAADALREYLASDLPGNLISVSSDGGGCLPVFDEQGRMVKYDVGTSASLLEALNDLTGSGVALDCALPAFTSNPAEHLRLDGKGRIAVGYDADLVVLDDDGSVASVFTAAETHYKNKN
;
A
#
# COMPACT_ATOMS: atom_id res chain seq x y z
N MET A 1 -14.51 0.30 -27.80
CA MET A 1 -13.84 -1.01 -27.65
C MET A 1 -14.24 -1.61 -26.31
N ILE A 2 -14.58 -2.89 -26.28
CA ILE A 2 -14.79 -3.67 -25.05
C ILE A 2 -13.68 -4.73 -25.01
N GLN A 3 -13.07 -4.94 -23.86
CA GLN A 3 -12.18 -6.07 -23.62
C GLN A 3 -12.90 -7.13 -22.77
N VAL A 4 -12.61 -8.39 -23.05
CA VAL A 4 -13.18 -9.52 -22.30
C VAL A 4 -12.04 -10.43 -21.88
N LEU A 5 -11.86 -10.59 -20.57
CA LEU A 5 -10.97 -11.61 -20.02
C LEU A 5 -11.79 -12.88 -19.83
N ARG A 6 -11.53 -13.90 -20.67
CA ARG A 6 -12.26 -15.17 -20.71
C ARG A 6 -11.63 -16.21 -19.80
N ASN A 7 -12.47 -17.08 -19.26
CA ASN A 7 -12.06 -18.28 -18.52
C ASN A 7 -11.12 -17.99 -17.34
N ALA A 8 -11.33 -16.90 -16.60
CA ALA A 8 -10.50 -16.53 -15.47
C ALA A 8 -11.00 -17.17 -14.17
N GLN A 9 -10.14 -17.77 -13.38
CA GLN A 9 -10.43 -18.12 -11.98
C GLN A 9 -10.39 -16.83 -11.15
N VAL A 10 -11.54 -16.21 -10.93
CA VAL A 10 -11.65 -14.86 -10.35
C VAL A 10 -11.66 -14.87 -8.84
N TYR A 11 -10.81 -14.01 -8.25
CA TYR A 11 -10.81 -13.63 -6.84
C TYR A 11 -11.08 -12.11 -6.72
N ALA A 12 -12.11 -11.70 -5.96
CA ALA A 12 -12.65 -10.34 -6.02
C ALA A 12 -12.70 -9.49 -4.72
N PRO A 13 -11.98 -9.71 -3.61
CA PRO A 13 -10.98 -10.72 -3.29
C PRO A 13 -11.51 -12.12 -2.97
N GLN A 14 -12.80 -12.28 -2.67
CA GLN A 14 -13.42 -13.61 -2.46
C GLN A 14 -13.43 -14.41 -3.77
N SER A 15 -13.30 -15.74 -3.66
CA SER A 15 -13.35 -16.62 -4.81
C SER A 15 -14.73 -16.60 -5.45
N LEU A 16 -14.80 -16.25 -6.75
CA LEU A 16 -16.04 -16.28 -7.55
C LEU A 16 -16.11 -17.48 -8.50
N GLY A 17 -15.09 -18.33 -8.54
CA GLY A 17 -14.96 -19.40 -9.50
C GLY A 17 -14.57 -18.89 -10.90
N VAL A 18 -14.80 -19.72 -11.93
CA VAL A 18 -14.43 -19.37 -13.31
C VAL A 18 -15.44 -18.40 -13.89
N LYS A 19 -14.98 -17.23 -14.30
CA LYS A 19 -15.80 -16.13 -14.82
C LYS A 19 -15.19 -15.54 -16.10
N ASP A 20 -16.02 -14.79 -16.81
CA ASP A 20 -15.62 -13.84 -17.85
C ASP A 20 -15.78 -12.42 -17.29
N VAL A 21 -14.76 -11.58 -17.47
CA VAL A 21 -14.74 -10.19 -16.99
C VAL A 21 -14.75 -9.23 -18.17
N PHE A 22 -15.74 -8.36 -18.21
CA PHE A 22 -15.97 -7.38 -19.26
C PHE A 22 -15.48 -6.01 -18.82
N ILE A 23 -14.71 -5.35 -19.67
CA ILE A 23 -14.08 -4.06 -19.42
C ILE A 23 -14.43 -3.09 -20.54
N ALA A 24 -14.89 -1.88 -20.17
CA ALA A 24 -15.09 -0.79 -21.13
C ALA A 24 -14.43 0.49 -20.59
N GLY A 25 -13.55 1.09 -21.39
CA GLY A 25 -12.69 2.16 -20.88
C GLY A 25 -11.86 1.67 -19.70
N SER A 26 -11.84 2.42 -18.61
CA SER A 26 -11.11 2.04 -17.39
C SER A 26 -11.94 1.19 -16.40
N LYS A 27 -13.18 0.79 -16.75
CA LYS A 27 -14.10 0.21 -15.76
C LYS A 27 -14.49 -1.23 -16.08
N ILE A 28 -14.66 -2.03 -15.05
CA ILE A 28 -15.32 -3.33 -15.12
C ILE A 28 -16.82 -3.09 -15.29
N ILE A 29 -17.39 -3.62 -16.36
CA ILE A 29 -18.82 -3.48 -16.69
C ILE A 29 -19.61 -4.78 -16.51
N GLY A 30 -18.92 -5.90 -16.33
CA GLY A 30 -19.55 -7.20 -16.09
C GLY A 30 -18.58 -8.22 -15.53
N VAL A 31 -19.08 -9.07 -14.63
CA VAL A 31 -18.44 -10.30 -14.15
C VAL A 31 -19.51 -11.38 -14.23
N VAL A 32 -19.39 -12.29 -15.18
CA VAL A 32 -20.43 -13.26 -15.51
C VAL A 32 -19.86 -14.69 -15.55
N ASP A 33 -20.71 -15.70 -15.57
CA ASP A 33 -20.27 -17.08 -15.69
C ASP A 33 -19.54 -17.30 -17.02
N ALA A 34 -18.48 -18.10 -17.00
CA ALA A 34 -17.65 -18.36 -18.16
C ALA A 34 -18.46 -18.96 -19.31
N GLY A 35 -18.18 -18.49 -20.53
CA GLY A 35 -18.86 -18.92 -21.74
C GLY A 35 -20.25 -18.26 -21.93
N CYS A 36 -20.58 -17.22 -21.17
CA CYS A 36 -21.79 -16.44 -21.40
C CYS A 36 -21.75 -15.81 -22.79
N GLU A 37 -22.79 -16.11 -23.61
CA GLU A 37 -23.00 -15.43 -24.89
C GLU A 37 -23.58 -14.04 -24.65
N PHE A 38 -23.11 -13.06 -25.40
CA PHE A 38 -23.61 -11.68 -25.32
C PHE A 38 -23.73 -11.10 -26.73
N GLU A 39 -24.73 -10.29 -26.92
CA GLU A 39 -24.92 -9.53 -28.16
C GLU A 39 -24.53 -8.06 -27.90
N LEU A 40 -23.72 -7.51 -28.78
CA LEU A 40 -23.37 -6.08 -28.75
C LEU A 40 -23.98 -5.37 -29.96
N PRO A 41 -24.22 -4.06 -29.85
CA PRO A 41 -24.63 -3.26 -31.01
C PRO A 41 -23.59 -3.31 -32.13
N ASP A 42 -24.07 -3.22 -33.36
CA ASP A 42 -23.18 -3.15 -34.55
C ASP A 42 -22.13 -2.04 -34.41
N GLY A 43 -20.88 -2.36 -34.74
CA GLY A 43 -19.77 -1.41 -34.71
C GLY A 43 -19.02 -1.31 -33.39
N VAL A 44 -19.42 -2.06 -32.37
CA VAL A 44 -18.62 -2.18 -31.15
C VAL A 44 -17.49 -3.18 -31.33
N GLU A 45 -16.26 -2.70 -31.27
CA GLU A 45 -15.08 -3.54 -31.31
C GLU A 45 -14.93 -4.31 -30.00
N VAL A 46 -14.65 -5.62 -30.10
CA VAL A 46 -14.41 -6.52 -28.95
C VAL A 46 -13.02 -7.14 -29.09
N VAL A 47 -12.24 -7.09 -28.03
CA VAL A 47 -10.95 -7.78 -27.92
C VAL A 47 -11.07 -8.81 -26.79
N GLU A 48 -10.87 -10.07 -27.14
CA GLU A 48 -10.94 -11.16 -26.15
C GLU A 48 -9.53 -11.65 -25.80
N HIS A 49 -9.31 -11.87 -24.51
CA HIS A 49 -8.11 -12.46 -23.94
C HIS A 49 -8.50 -13.72 -23.18
N ASP A 50 -8.08 -14.89 -23.66
CA ASP A 50 -8.30 -16.12 -22.90
C ASP A 50 -7.25 -16.22 -21.77
N VAL A 51 -7.72 -16.22 -20.53
CA VAL A 51 -6.88 -16.33 -19.33
C VAL A 51 -6.50 -17.76 -19.02
N LEU A 52 -7.07 -18.73 -19.74
CA LEU A 52 -6.74 -20.16 -19.68
C LEU A 52 -6.91 -20.81 -18.29
N GLY A 53 -7.89 -20.36 -17.52
CA GLY A 53 -8.16 -20.87 -16.18
C GLY A 53 -7.21 -20.33 -15.09
N ARG A 54 -6.27 -19.43 -15.44
CA ARG A 54 -5.37 -18.80 -14.47
C ARG A 54 -6.13 -17.92 -13.47
N ARG A 55 -5.48 -17.67 -12.33
CA ARG A 55 -6.03 -16.80 -11.29
C ARG A 55 -6.03 -15.36 -11.76
N LEU A 56 -7.20 -14.71 -11.64
CA LEU A 56 -7.38 -13.26 -11.87
C LEU A 56 -7.70 -12.63 -10.52
N ILE A 57 -6.85 -11.71 -10.09
CA ILE A 57 -6.96 -10.98 -8.82
C ILE A 57 -7.09 -9.48 -9.07
N PRO A 58 -7.63 -8.68 -8.12
CA PRO A 58 -7.46 -7.23 -8.16
C PRO A 58 -5.98 -6.89 -8.12
N GLY A 59 -5.57 -5.81 -8.77
CA GLY A 59 -4.23 -5.29 -8.60
C GLY A 59 -3.89 -4.99 -7.16
N LEU A 60 -2.65 -5.26 -6.75
CA LEU A 60 -2.17 -5.01 -5.41
C LEU A 60 -2.12 -3.51 -5.14
N VAL A 61 -2.40 -3.13 -3.89
CA VAL A 61 -2.41 -1.75 -3.39
C VAL A 61 -1.27 -1.60 -2.39
N ASP A 62 -0.23 -0.90 -2.78
CA ASP A 62 0.92 -0.60 -1.94
C ASP A 62 0.72 0.75 -1.24
N CYS A 63 0.42 0.75 0.04
CA CYS A 63 0.11 1.97 0.79
C CYS A 63 1.36 2.70 1.32
N HIS A 64 2.56 2.14 1.09
CA HIS A 64 3.82 2.69 1.56
C HIS A 64 4.96 2.37 0.59
N ALA A 65 5.33 3.34 -0.27
CA ALA A 65 6.45 3.20 -1.19
C ALA A 65 7.19 4.53 -1.41
N HIS A 66 8.50 4.48 -1.50
CA HIS A 66 9.36 5.63 -1.82
C HIS A 66 9.44 5.83 -3.33
N ILE A 67 8.39 6.40 -3.93
CA ILE A 67 8.29 6.57 -5.38
C ILE A 67 9.34 7.54 -5.98
N THR A 68 9.96 8.35 -5.14
CA THR A 68 11.11 9.20 -5.50
C THR A 68 12.45 8.55 -5.12
N GLY A 69 12.42 7.36 -4.54
CA GLY A 69 13.51 6.69 -3.86
C GLY A 69 13.71 7.23 -2.44
N GLY A 70 14.23 6.40 -1.55
CA GLY A 70 14.59 6.72 -0.17
C GLY A 70 16.10 6.86 0.04
N GLY A 71 16.55 6.59 1.26
CA GLY A 71 17.97 6.60 1.63
C GLY A 71 18.55 8.01 1.79
N GLY A 72 19.86 8.05 2.02
CA GLY A 72 20.59 9.28 2.27
C GLY A 72 21.06 9.42 3.73
N GLU A 73 20.73 8.47 4.60
CA GLU A 73 21.02 8.50 6.05
C GLU A 73 22.52 8.44 6.36
N ASP A 74 23.33 7.95 5.42
CA ASP A 74 24.82 7.95 5.55
C ASP A 74 25.46 8.73 4.39
N GLY A 75 24.86 9.85 4.04
CA GLY A 75 25.31 10.76 2.99
C GLY A 75 24.70 10.49 1.62
N ALA A 76 24.92 11.41 0.70
CA ALA A 76 24.28 11.43 -0.61
C ALA A 76 24.56 10.18 -1.49
N SER A 77 25.63 9.44 -1.21
CA SER A 77 25.96 8.20 -1.94
C SER A 77 25.07 7.01 -1.57
N THR A 78 24.31 7.09 -0.48
CA THR A 78 23.36 6.05 -0.02
C THR A 78 21.94 6.31 -0.48
N LYS A 79 21.71 7.34 -1.31
CA LYS A 79 20.40 7.61 -1.91
C LYS A 79 20.00 6.51 -2.89
N VAL A 80 18.79 6.01 -2.73
CA VAL A 80 18.18 5.03 -3.62
C VAL A 80 17.52 5.74 -4.80
N ALA A 81 17.63 5.19 -5.99
CA ALA A 81 16.97 5.72 -7.19
C ALA A 81 15.45 5.51 -7.14
N ALA A 82 14.69 6.39 -7.79
CA ALA A 82 13.25 6.21 -7.97
C ALA A 82 12.94 4.93 -8.73
N PRO A 83 12.01 4.08 -8.26
CA PRO A 83 11.57 2.91 -8.99
C PRO A 83 10.83 3.28 -10.30
N LEU A 84 10.96 2.46 -11.34
CA LEU A 84 10.22 2.62 -12.60
C LEU A 84 8.81 2.01 -12.47
N ALA A 85 7.84 2.53 -13.21
CA ALA A 85 6.47 1.99 -13.24
C ALA A 85 6.43 0.50 -13.62
N GLU A 86 7.32 0.06 -14.53
CA GLU A 86 7.43 -1.35 -14.93
C GLU A 86 7.73 -2.28 -13.74
N THR A 87 8.49 -1.82 -12.71
CA THR A 87 8.81 -2.63 -11.53
C THR A 87 7.58 -2.87 -10.64
N TYR A 88 6.67 -1.89 -10.54
CA TYR A 88 5.39 -2.04 -9.86
C TYR A 88 4.49 -3.03 -10.59
N PHE A 89 4.35 -2.89 -11.92
CA PHE A 89 3.55 -3.83 -12.72
C PHE A 89 4.10 -5.26 -12.65
N ALA A 90 5.42 -5.44 -12.73
CA ALA A 90 6.05 -6.76 -12.57
C ALA A 90 5.76 -7.41 -11.22
N ALA A 91 5.53 -6.61 -10.18
CA ALA A 91 5.12 -7.03 -8.85
C ALA A 91 3.59 -7.21 -8.69
N GLY A 92 2.80 -6.96 -9.73
CA GLY A 92 1.34 -6.97 -9.66
C GLY A 92 0.72 -5.78 -8.93
N VAL A 93 1.51 -4.74 -8.63
CA VAL A 93 1.04 -3.50 -8.00
C VAL A 93 0.45 -2.59 -9.09
N THR A 94 -0.80 -2.17 -8.89
CA THR A 94 -1.51 -1.25 -9.78
C THR A 94 -1.88 0.06 -9.10
N SER A 95 -1.79 0.09 -7.77
CA SER A 95 -2.08 1.28 -6.96
C SER A 95 -0.97 1.49 -5.94
N VAL A 96 -0.43 2.72 -5.83
CA VAL A 96 0.65 3.05 -4.91
C VAL A 96 0.41 4.37 -4.20
N VAL A 97 0.82 4.45 -2.94
CA VAL A 97 0.87 5.71 -2.19
C VAL A 97 2.32 6.05 -1.88
N GLY A 98 2.80 7.11 -2.51
CA GLY A 98 4.16 7.60 -2.38
C GLY A 98 4.37 8.44 -1.13
N LEU A 99 5.62 8.47 -0.64
CA LEU A 99 6.00 9.24 0.54
C LEU A 99 7.46 9.70 0.49
N LEU A 100 7.81 10.60 1.39
CA LEU A 100 9.19 10.97 1.73
C LEU A 100 9.56 10.28 3.03
N GLY A 101 10.75 9.69 3.07
CA GLY A 101 11.33 9.11 4.28
C GLY A 101 12.20 10.09 5.05
N THR A 102 13.33 9.60 5.58
CA THR A 102 14.29 10.36 6.42
C THR A 102 14.85 11.59 5.71
N ASP A 103 15.13 11.50 4.39
CA ASP A 103 15.55 12.66 3.59
C ASP A 103 14.33 13.38 3.01
N ASP A 104 13.74 14.23 3.79
CA ASP A 104 12.67 15.16 3.41
C ASP A 104 13.19 16.60 3.14
N ILE A 105 14.51 16.74 2.96
CA ILE A 105 15.20 18.00 2.68
C ILE A 105 15.71 18.08 1.24
N THR A 106 16.45 17.04 0.78
CA THR A 106 16.99 17.01 -0.58
C THR A 106 16.07 16.27 -1.56
N ARG A 107 15.01 15.66 -1.05
CA ARG A 107 13.78 15.26 -1.74
C ARG A 107 12.66 16.16 -1.25
N SER A 108 11.69 16.48 -2.08
CA SER A 108 10.66 17.45 -1.71
C SER A 108 9.25 16.93 -2.00
N THR A 109 8.26 17.54 -1.35
CA THR A 109 6.84 17.28 -1.62
C THR A 109 6.45 17.64 -3.06
N GLU A 110 7.13 18.61 -3.68
CA GLU A 110 6.96 18.95 -5.10
C GLU A 110 7.46 17.83 -6.01
N GLU A 111 8.65 17.27 -5.72
CA GLU A 111 9.22 16.12 -6.44
C GLU A 111 8.30 14.90 -6.28
N LEU A 112 7.81 14.64 -5.07
CA LEU A 112 6.89 13.55 -4.77
C LEU A 112 5.59 13.68 -5.58
N LEU A 113 4.99 14.87 -5.62
CA LEU A 113 3.79 15.12 -6.43
C LEU A 113 4.06 14.98 -7.93
N ALA A 114 5.24 15.39 -8.40
CA ALA A 114 5.64 15.18 -9.79
C ALA A 114 5.80 13.68 -10.11
N GLY A 115 6.37 12.90 -9.18
CA GLY A 115 6.47 11.44 -9.29
C GLY A 115 5.10 10.76 -9.37
N VAL A 116 4.13 11.19 -8.55
CA VAL A 116 2.74 10.71 -8.66
C VAL A 116 2.16 10.94 -10.05
N ARG A 117 2.36 12.12 -10.62
CA ARG A 117 1.87 12.45 -11.97
C ARG A 117 2.53 11.60 -13.04
N ALA A 118 3.85 11.41 -12.95
CA ALA A 118 4.59 10.58 -13.89
C ALA A 118 4.08 9.12 -13.86
N LEU A 119 3.91 8.53 -12.69
CA LEU A 119 3.36 7.18 -12.55
C LEU A 119 1.93 7.07 -13.11
N ARG A 120 1.09 8.09 -12.92
CA ARG A 120 -0.26 8.14 -13.49
C ARG A 120 -0.24 8.21 -15.03
N GLU A 121 0.69 8.96 -15.61
CA GLU A 121 0.88 9.02 -17.06
C GLU A 121 1.32 7.67 -17.65
N GLU A 122 2.01 6.84 -16.85
CA GLU A 122 2.40 5.48 -17.21
C GLU A 122 1.32 4.42 -16.90
N GLY A 123 0.14 4.84 -16.41
CA GLY A 123 -1.02 3.96 -16.18
C GLY A 123 -1.12 3.38 -14.77
N LEU A 124 -0.21 3.70 -13.86
CA LEU A 124 -0.30 3.31 -12.45
C LEU A 124 -1.25 4.25 -11.70
N SER A 125 -2.11 3.73 -10.85
CA SER A 125 -2.89 4.55 -9.93
C SER A 125 -2.01 5.00 -8.77
N ALA A 126 -1.77 6.31 -8.61
CA ALA A 126 -0.83 6.81 -7.63
C ALA A 126 -1.39 7.98 -6.81
N TRP A 127 -1.05 8.00 -5.53
CA TRP A 127 -1.32 9.07 -4.56
C TRP A 127 -0.06 9.34 -3.75
N CYS A 128 -0.11 10.30 -2.83
CA CYS A 128 0.99 10.53 -1.90
C CYS A 128 0.50 11.00 -0.54
N TRP A 129 1.36 10.79 0.44
CA TRP A 129 1.32 11.47 1.72
C TRP A 129 2.01 12.82 1.59
N THR A 130 1.56 13.85 2.31
CA THR A 130 2.34 15.07 2.51
C THR A 130 3.15 14.98 3.79
N GLY A 131 4.24 15.71 3.91
CA GLY A 131 5.19 15.61 5.03
C GLY A 131 6.37 14.70 4.73
N GLY A 132 6.92 14.12 5.75
CA GLY A 132 8.04 13.21 5.79
C GLY A 132 8.29 12.76 7.23
N TYR A 133 9.51 12.32 7.55
CA TYR A 133 9.87 11.83 8.89
C TYR A 133 9.76 12.89 9.98
N HIS A 134 9.94 14.18 9.65
CA HIS A 134 10.24 15.21 10.60
C HIS A 134 9.07 16.18 10.84
N TYR A 135 9.15 16.83 12.01
CA TYR A 135 8.29 17.93 12.37
C TYR A 135 9.17 19.19 12.64
N PRO A 136 8.82 20.39 12.15
CA PRO A 136 7.62 20.72 11.36
C PRO A 136 7.58 20.01 10.00
N LEU A 137 6.37 19.67 9.55
CA LEU A 137 6.15 18.94 8.29
C LEU A 137 6.55 19.78 7.06
N THR A 138 7.17 19.14 6.07
CA THR A 138 7.30 19.74 4.74
C THR A 138 5.96 19.64 4.02
N THR A 139 5.47 20.73 3.44
CA THR A 139 4.16 20.83 2.80
C THR A 139 4.22 21.70 1.56
N LEU A 140 3.29 21.50 0.63
CA LEU A 140 3.21 22.28 -0.62
C LEU A 140 2.54 23.66 -0.41
N THR A 141 1.56 23.75 0.51
CA THR A 141 0.77 24.96 0.72
C THR A 141 1.09 25.69 2.01
N GLY A 142 1.98 25.12 2.84
CA GLY A 142 2.32 25.60 4.18
C GLY A 142 1.47 25.00 5.30
N SER A 143 0.52 24.11 4.98
CA SER A 143 -0.33 23.41 5.93
C SER A 143 -0.69 22.01 5.43
N PRO A 144 -0.52 20.94 6.24
CA PRO A 144 -0.92 19.60 5.82
C PRO A 144 -2.44 19.50 5.53
N ARG A 145 -3.27 20.25 6.26
CA ARG A 145 -4.70 20.31 6.03
C ARG A 145 -5.03 20.91 4.66
N GLU A 146 -4.34 22.00 4.26
CA GLU A 146 -4.53 22.62 2.96
C GLU A 146 -4.03 21.70 1.83
N ASP A 147 -2.90 21.03 2.00
CA ASP A 147 -2.42 20.03 1.04
C ASP A 147 -3.48 18.95 0.79
N ILE A 148 -4.04 18.37 1.86
CA ILE A 148 -5.09 17.34 1.76
C ILE A 148 -6.34 17.90 1.05
N VAL A 149 -6.74 19.13 1.34
CA VAL A 149 -7.96 19.71 0.78
C VAL A 149 -7.79 20.11 -0.68
N HIS A 150 -6.67 20.72 -1.05
CA HIS A 150 -6.51 21.37 -2.35
C HIS A 150 -5.77 20.54 -3.39
N ILE A 151 -5.00 19.50 -2.97
CA ILE A 151 -4.19 18.69 -3.90
C ILE A 151 -4.80 17.31 -4.00
N ASP A 152 -5.36 16.98 -5.16
CA ASP A 152 -6.08 15.73 -5.40
C ASP A 152 -5.30 14.48 -4.98
N ALA A 153 -4.02 14.42 -5.32
CA ALA A 153 -3.15 13.28 -5.03
C ALA A 153 -2.80 13.11 -3.54
N VAL A 154 -2.92 14.16 -2.71
CA VAL A 154 -2.58 14.08 -1.29
C VAL A 154 -3.76 13.54 -0.49
N ILE A 155 -3.56 12.41 0.21
CA ILE A 155 -4.62 11.70 0.94
C ILE A 155 -4.50 11.76 2.46
N GLY A 156 -3.35 12.19 2.98
CA GLY A 156 -3.05 12.30 4.40
C GLY A 156 -1.64 12.79 4.63
N VAL A 157 -1.10 12.58 5.83
CA VAL A 157 0.27 12.92 6.22
C VAL A 157 1.08 11.64 6.44
N GLY A 158 2.34 11.62 5.98
CA GLY A 158 3.26 10.48 6.21
C GLY A 158 4.54 10.57 5.38
N GLU A 159 5.52 9.74 5.72
CA GLU A 159 5.51 8.93 6.95
C GLU A 159 6.15 9.72 8.10
N LEU A 160 5.38 10.03 9.12
CA LEU A 160 5.90 10.77 10.27
C LEU A 160 6.51 9.79 11.28
N ALA A 161 7.80 9.95 11.59
CA ALA A 161 8.52 8.98 12.40
C ALA A 161 8.24 9.15 13.90
N ILE A 162 7.87 8.05 14.55
CA ILE A 162 7.78 7.94 16.01
C ILE A 162 8.58 6.71 16.47
N SER A 163 9.03 6.75 17.73
CA SER A 163 9.80 5.65 18.33
C SER A 163 11.05 5.28 17.51
N ASP A 164 11.69 6.25 16.89
CA ASP A 164 12.90 6.13 16.07
C ASP A 164 13.91 7.19 16.49
N HIS A 165 15.20 6.83 16.51
CA HIS A 165 16.27 7.78 16.83
C HIS A 165 16.41 8.88 15.76
N ARG A 166 15.96 8.63 14.54
CA ARG A 166 15.94 9.58 13.41
C ARG A 166 14.74 10.53 13.45
N SER A 167 13.75 10.29 14.31
CA SER A 167 12.55 11.12 14.41
C SER A 167 12.82 12.46 15.08
N SER A 168 11.90 13.42 14.91
CA SER A 168 11.91 14.71 15.62
C SER A 168 11.60 14.61 17.11
N GLN A 169 11.48 13.40 17.68
CA GLN A 169 11.14 13.15 19.09
C GLN A 169 9.84 13.84 19.52
N LEU A 170 8.78 13.69 18.72
CA LEU A 170 7.48 14.33 18.86
C LEU A 170 6.90 14.25 20.26
N THR A 171 6.24 15.33 20.65
CA THR A 171 5.32 15.38 21.80
C THR A 171 3.93 14.89 21.42
N LEU A 172 3.13 14.54 22.42
CA LEU A 172 1.73 14.17 22.19
C LEU A 172 0.93 15.29 21.52
N ASP A 173 1.16 16.55 21.91
CA ASP A 173 0.47 17.72 21.33
C ASP A 173 0.73 17.87 19.84
N GLU A 174 1.95 17.63 19.36
CA GLU A 174 2.30 17.67 17.94
C GLU A 174 1.62 16.55 17.16
N VAL A 175 1.58 15.34 17.71
CA VAL A 175 0.86 14.21 17.12
C VAL A 175 -0.65 14.51 17.03
N LEU A 176 -1.25 15.02 18.10
CA LEU A 176 -2.68 15.36 18.13
C LEU A 176 -3.05 16.46 17.12
N ARG A 177 -2.24 17.51 17.02
CA ARG A 177 -2.45 18.59 16.04
C ARG A 177 -2.35 18.09 14.60
N THR A 178 -1.34 17.29 14.31
CA THR A 178 -1.15 16.69 12.98
C THR A 178 -2.30 15.74 12.63
N ALA A 179 -2.68 14.86 13.56
CA ALA A 179 -3.81 13.95 13.37
C ALA A 179 -5.14 14.69 13.18
N SER A 180 -5.34 15.81 13.90
CA SER A 180 -6.52 16.68 13.72
C SER A 180 -6.54 17.33 12.33
N ASP A 181 -5.39 17.80 11.82
CA ASP A 181 -5.28 18.35 10.48
C ASP A 181 -5.59 17.30 9.41
N CYS A 182 -5.10 16.06 9.58
CA CYS A 182 -5.44 14.94 8.72
C CYS A 182 -6.94 14.67 8.73
N HIS A 183 -7.50 14.48 9.93
CA HIS A 183 -8.91 14.14 10.11
C HIS A 183 -9.84 15.18 9.47
N VAL A 184 -9.64 16.46 9.81
CA VAL A 184 -10.49 17.56 9.31
C VAL A 184 -10.28 17.77 7.81
N GLY A 185 -9.03 17.74 7.31
CA GLY A 185 -8.74 17.79 5.88
C GLY A 185 -9.43 16.67 5.11
N GLY A 186 -9.35 15.44 5.63
CA GLY A 186 -10.02 14.28 5.06
C GLY A 186 -11.54 14.38 5.04
N LEU A 187 -12.15 14.95 6.07
CA LEU A 187 -13.60 15.21 6.10
C LEU A 187 -14.02 16.22 5.04
N ILE A 188 -13.30 17.34 4.92
CA ILE A 188 -13.60 18.39 3.96
C ILE A 188 -13.45 17.89 2.52
N ALA A 189 -12.38 17.14 2.23
CA ALA A 189 -12.04 16.68 0.89
C ALA A 189 -12.65 15.31 0.52
N ARG A 190 -13.32 14.62 1.45
CA ARG A 190 -13.79 13.21 1.31
C ARG A 190 -12.65 12.21 1.03
N LYS A 191 -11.46 12.50 1.54
CA LYS A 191 -10.27 11.65 1.43
C LYS A 191 -10.03 10.85 2.70
N ALA A 192 -9.00 10.01 2.71
CA ALA A 192 -8.60 9.20 3.86
C ALA A 192 -8.43 10.05 5.13
N GLY A 193 -7.64 11.12 5.04
CA GLY A 193 -7.34 11.99 6.18
C GLY A 193 -6.66 11.22 7.31
N VAL A 194 -5.64 10.45 6.95
CA VAL A 194 -4.91 9.52 7.82
C VAL A 194 -3.55 10.12 8.16
N LEU A 195 -3.09 9.90 9.38
CA LEU A 195 -1.73 10.11 9.82
C LEU A 195 -1.00 8.77 9.76
N HIS A 196 -0.17 8.61 8.74
CA HIS A 196 0.66 7.43 8.50
C HIS A 196 1.97 7.57 9.26
N LEU A 197 2.25 6.64 10.16
CA LEU A 197 3.30 6.76 11.18
C LEU A 197 4.35 5.66 11.00
N HIS A 198 5.58 6.07 10.73
CA HIS A 198 6.74 5.18 10.75
C HIS A 198 7.07 4.75 12.18
N LEU A 199 7.21 3.47 12.42
CA LEU A 199 7.68 2.88 13.67
C LEU A 199 9.14 2.44 13.53
N GLY A 200 10.00 3.02 14.37
CA GLY A 200 11.39 2.59 14.52
C GLY A 200 11.58 1.55 15.62
N ASP A 201 12.85 1.38 16.04
CA ASP A 201 13.26 0.39 17.07
C ASP A 201 13.29 1.01 18.48
N GLY A 202 12.71 2.17 18.66
CA GLY A 202 12.70 2.90 19.92
C GLY A 202 11.81 2.23 20.97
N LYS A 203 12.18 2.41 22.24
CA LYS A 203 11.51 1.76 23.39
C LYS A 203 10.06 2.24 23.64
N ARG A 204 9.66 3.37 23.03
CA ARG A 204 8.32 3.94 23.24
C ARG A 204 7.23 3.18 22.46
N GLY A 205 7.62 2.42 21.43
CA GLY A 205 6.67 1.67 20.60
C GLY A 205 5.49 2.54 20.15
N LEU A 206 4.28 2.08 20.39
CA LEU A 206 3.03 2.75 20.02
C LEU A 206 2.46 3.68 21.11
N ASP A 207 3.26 4.08 22.09
CA ASP A 207 2.83 4.83 23.28
C ASP A 207 2.13 6.15 22.93
N LEU A 208 2.67 6.91 21.95
CA LEU A 208 2.06 8.17 21.51
C LEU A 208 0.67 7.96 20.88
N ILE A 209 0.45 6.86 20.17
CA ILE A 209 -0.86 6.55 19.60
C ILE A 209 -1.85 6.18 20.70
N ARG A 210 -1.44 5.33 21.67
CA ARG A 210 -2.29 4.99 22.82
C ARG A 210 -2.72 6.23 23.59
N GLN A 211 -1.75 7.11 23.92
CA GLN A 211 -2.04 8.36 24.60
C GLN A 211 -2.96 9.28 23.80
N ALA A 212 -2.75 9.35 22.47
CA ALA A 212 -3.62 10.14 21.59
C ALA A 212 -5.06 9.64 21.61
N LEU A 213 -5.26 8.33 21.56
CA LEU A 213 -6.60 7.72 21.64
C LEU A 213 -7.27 7.90 23.00
N GLU A 214 -6.50 7.89 24.08
CA GLU A 214 -7.02 8.06 25.43
C GLU A 214 -7.37 9.51 25.77
N GLN A 215 -6.66 10.49 25.18
CA GLN A 215 -6.72 11.90 25.57
C GLN A 215 -7.39 12.81 24.53
N SER A 216 -7.98 12.23 23.46
CA SER A 216 -8.64 13.02 22.42
C SER A 216 -9.93 12.36 21.91
N GLU A 217 -10.72 13.12 21.15
CA GLU A 217 -11.90 12.64 20.44
C GLU A 217 -11.59 12.18 19.00
N LEU A 218 -10.31 12.06 18.63
CA LEU A 218 -9.91 11.61 17.29
C LEU A 218 -10.26 10.13 17.10
N PRO A 219 -10.91 9.76 16.00
CA PRO A 219 -11.24 8.36 15.74
C PRO A 219 -9.97 7.54 15.43
N ALA A 220 -9.91 6.33 15.95
CA ALA A 220 -8.75 5.44 15.83
C ALA A 220 -8.29 5.23 14.37
N ARG A 221 -9.22 5.24 13.41
CA ARG A 221 -8.92 5.12 11.97
C ARG A 221 -7.99 6.20 11.41
N VAL A 222 -7.78 7.30 12.13
CA VAL A 222 -6.86 8.38 11.71
C VAL A 222 -5.42 7.94 11.86
N PHE A 223 -5.11 7.08 12.81
CA PHE A 223 -3.76 6.61 13.08
C PHE A 223 -3.49 5.32 12.29
N HIS A 224 -2.44 5.34 11.47
CA HIS A 224 -2.04 4.22 10.62
C HIS A 224 -0.54 3.93 10.82
N PRO A 225 -0.18 3.18 11.88
CA PRO A 225 1.20 2.78 12.12
C PRO A 225 1.65 1.73 11.11
N THR A 226 2.84 1.93 10.51
CA THR A 226 3.50 0.97 9.62
C THR A 226 4.77 0.38 10.25
N HIS A 227 5.31 -0.66 9.63
CA HIS A 227 6.46 -1.44 10.12
C HIS A 227 6.22 -2.10 11.48
N VAL A 228 4.95 -2.36 11.83
CA VAL A 228 4.62 -2.90 13.16
C VAL A 228 5.16 -4.32 13.38
N ASN A 229 5.55 -5.03 12.32
CA ASN A 229 6.19 -6.35 12.39
C ASN A 229 7.71 -6.31 12.56
N ARG A 230 8.30 -5.11 12.72
CA ARG A 230 9.75 -4.91 12.91
C ARG A 230 10.28 -5.58 14.17
N GLN A 231 9.46 -5.66 15.21
CA GLN A 231 9.78 -6.35 16.47
C GLN A 231 8.55 -7.08 17.00
N ARG A 232 8.75 -8.24 17.62
CA ARG A 232 7.66 -9.03 18.21
C ARG A 232 6.81 -8.20 19.20
N ALA A 233 7.46 -7.50 20.13
CA ALA A 233 6.76 -6.69 21.12
C ALA A 233 5.94 -5.56 20.50
N LEU A 234 6.43 -4.94 19.43
CA LEU A 234 5.71 -3.90 18.69
C LEU A 234 4.48 -4.46 17.98
N PHE A 235 4.61 -5.66 17.39
CA PHE A 235 3.48 -6.33 16.75
C PHE A 235 2.39 -6.70 17.77
N ASP A 236 2.76 -7.23 18.94
CA ASP A 236 1.82 -7.52 20.01
C ASP A 236 1.05 -6.26 20.48
N GLU A 237 1.75 -5.12 20.61
CA GLU A 237 1.11 -3.83 20.89
C GLU A 237 0.16 -3.38 19.76
N ALA A 238 0.53 -3.60 18.51
CA ALA A 238 -0.28 -3.23 17.35
C ALA A 238 -1.58 -4.05 17.28
N LEU A 239 -1.54 -5.34 17.64
CA LEU A 239 -2.75 -6.16 17.78
C LEU A 239 -3.73 -5.58 18.81
N GLU A 240 -3.23 -5.03 19.92
CA GLU A 240 -4.09 -4.36 20.91
C GLU A 240 -4.71 -3.08 20.36
N LEU A 241 -4.00 -2.32 19.51
CA LEU A 241 -4.56 -1.11 18.86
C LEU A 241 -5.69 -1.44 17.88
N THR A 242 -5.65 -2.58 17.21
CA THR A 242 -6.76 -2.98 16.31
C THR A 242 -8.06 -3.22 17.05
N LYS A 243 -8.01 -3.65 18.32
CA LYS A 243 -9.20 -3.76 19.19
C LYS A 243 -9.87 -2.41 19.44
N LEU A 244 -9.11 -1.32 19.32
CA LEU A 244 -9.60 0.06 19.43
C LEU A 244 -10.05 0.65 18.09
N GLY A 245 -9.86 -0.09 16.98
CA GLY A 245 -10.24 0.33 15.63
C GLY A 245 -9.13 1.00 14.82
N CYS A 246 -7.88 0.93 15.26
CA CYS A 246 -6.74 1.33 14.43
C CYS A 246 -6.52 0.32 13.30
N HIS A 247 -6.23 0.84 12.12
CA HIS A 247 -5.70 0.04 11.02
C HIS A 247 -4.18 -0.03 11.16
N ILE A 248 -3.61 -1.22 11.12
CA ILE A 248 -2.16 -1.45 11.23
C ILE A 248 -1.59 -1.90 9.88
N ASP A 249 -0.31 -1.61 9.65
CA ASP A 249 0.37 -2.00 8.43
C ASP A 249 1.65 -2.79 8.74
N VAL A 250 1.77 -3.96 8.15
CA VAL A 250 2.97 -4.79 8.21
C VAL A 250 3.75 -4.62 6.91
N THR A 251 5.07 -4.62 7.02
CA THR A 251 5.94 -4.40 5.87
C THR A 251 6.57 -5.69 5.40
N ALA A 252 6.50 -5.94 4.10
CA ALA A 252 7.12 -7.07 3.43
C ALA A 252 8.60 -6.78 3.14
N PHE A 253 9.43 -6.74 4.19
CA PHE A 253 10.88 -6.58 4.06
C PHE A 253 11.60 -7.92 4.32
N PRO A 254 12.81 -8.10 3.78
CA PRO A 254 13.64 -9.27 4.08
C PRO A 254 13.97 -9.34 5.56
N ILE A 255 13.93 -10.54 6.14
CA ILE A 255 14.25 -10.81 7.54
C ILE A 255 15.55 -11.60 7.61
N GLU A 256 16.48 -11.16 8.46
CA GLU A 256 17.69 -11.92 8.80
C GLU A 256 17.48 -12.67 10.13
N ASP A 257 18.11 -13.84 10.26
CA ASP A 257 18.04 -14.63 11.49
C ASP A 257 18.57 -13.85 12.69
N GLY A 258 17.74 -13.68 13.70
CA GLY A 258 18.12 -12.97 14.94
C GLY A 258 17.67 -11.50 15.04
N ASP A 259 17.05 -10.93 14.01
CA ASP A 259 16.58 -9.54 14.01
C ASP A 259 15.41 -9.27 14.97
N GLY A 260 14.73 -10.32 15.42
CA GLY A 260 13.54 -10.20 16.26
C GLY A 260 12.31 -9.70 15.49
N ALA A 261 12.43 -9.47 14.19
CA ALA A 261 11.35 -9.13 13.28
C ALA A 261 10.50 -10.36 12.92
N ILE A 262 9.27 -10.10 12.44
CA ILE A 262 8.33 -11.13 11.98
C ILE A 262 8.10 -10.91 10.50
N SER A 263 8.15 -11.98 9.68
CA SER A 263 7.82 -11.84 8.26
C SER A 263 6.39 -11.33 8.06
N ALA A 264 6.14 -10.57 7.00
CA ALA A 264 4.78 -10.12 6.70
C ALA A 264 3.81 -11.29 6.55
N ALA A 265 4.26 -12.41 5.98
CA ALA A 265 3.47 -13.62 5.85
C ALA A 265 3.12 -14.23 7.22
N ASP A 266 4.09 -14.31 8.16
CA ASP A 266 3.85 -14.85 9.51
C ASP A 266 2.97 -13.91 10.34
N ALA A 267 3.23 -12.60 10.28
CA ALA A 267 2.43 -11.58 10.96
C ALA A 267 0.97 -11.62 10.49
N LEU A 268 0.75 -11.67 9.17
CA LEU A 268 -0.61 -11.74 8.62
C LEU A 268 -1.27 -13.08 8.93
N ARG A 269 -0.55 -14.20 8.90
CA ARG A 269 -1.09 -15.51 9.29
C ARG A 269 -1.56 -15.51 10.75
N GLU A 270 -0.76 -14.93 11.65
CA GLU A 270 -1.13 -14.79 13.06
C GLU A 270 -2.36 -13.89 13.24
N TYR A 271 -2.38 -12.75 12.54
CA TYR A 271 -3.51 -11.83 12.56
C TYR A 271 -4.81 -12.51 12.09
N LEU A 272 -4.77 -13.22 10.97
CA LEU A 272 -5.93 -13.93 10.40
C LEU A 272 -6.42 -15.08 11.27
N ALA A 273 -5.54 -15.67 12.10
CA ALA A 273 -5.91 -16.70 13.06
C ALA A 273 -6.51 -16.14 14.37
N SER A 274 -6.51 -14.82 14.55
CA SER A 274 -7.07 -14.14 15.72
C SER A 274 -8.55 -13.79 15.53
N ASP A 275 -9.21 -13.35 16.61
CA ASP A 275 -10.58 -12.83 16.58
C ASP A 275 -10.66 -11.33 16.20
N LEU A 276 -9.58 -10.74 15.65
CA LEU A 276 -9.52 -9.32 15.26
C LEU A 276 -10.29 -9.06 13.94
N PRO A 277 -10.77 -7.83 13.71
CA PRO A 277 -11.45 -7.47 12.46
C PRO A 277 -10.53 -7.63 11.26
N GLY A 278 -10.87 -8.52 10.31
CA GLY A 278 -10.03 -8.88 9.17
C GLY A 278 -9.70 -7.73 8.20
N ASN A 279 -10.38 -6.58 8.34
CA ASN A 279 -10.20 -5.40 7.50
C ASN A 279 -9.32 -4.30 8.13
N LEU A 280 -8.72 -4.52 9.30
CA LEU A 280 -7.87 -3.53 9.97
C LEU A 280 -6.37 -3.83 9.86
N ILE A 281 -5.98 -4.56 8.84
CA ILE A 281 -4.58 -4.84 8.51
C ILE A 281 -4.33 -4.69 7.03
N SER A 282 -3.18 -4.10 6.68
CA SER A 282 -2.62 -4.07 5.33
C SER A 282 -1.18 -4.60 5.32
N VAL A 283 -0.69 -4.89 4.12
CA VAL A 283 0.71 -5.22 3.85
C VAL A 283 1.24 -4.21 2.84
N SER A 284 2.37 -3.58 3.15
CA SER A 284 3.10 -2.68 2.25
C SER A 284 4.49 -3.18 1.94
N SER A 285 5.14 -2.59 0.92
CA SER A 285 6.45 -3.07 0.47
C SER A 285 7.64 -2.30 1.04
N ASP A 286 7.46 -1.05 1.41
CA ASP A 286 8.54 -0.08 1.60
C ASP A 286 9.46 -0.01 0.35
N GLY A 287 8.84 -0.22 -0.83
CA GLY A 287 9.54 -0.30 -2.11
C GLY A 287 10.23 1.02 -2.48
N GLY A 288 11.49 0.95 -2.93
CA GLY A 288 12.35 2.11 -3.16
C GLY A 288 12.91 2.74 -1.88
N GLY A 289 12.53 2.22 -0.71
CA GLY A 289 13.08 2.62 0.57
C GLY A 289 14.49 2.07 0.81
N CYS A 290 15.20 2.69 1.74
CA CYS A 290 16.47 2.18 2.27
C CYS A 290 16.15 1.37 3.53
N LEU A 291 16.68 0.17 3.62
CA LEU A 291 16.57 -0.72 4.79
C LEU A 291 17.90 -0.71 5.55
N PRO A 292 18.18 0.32 6.36
CA PRO A 292 19.45 0.46 7.02
C PRO A 292 19.55 -0.41 8.27
N VAL A 293 20.76 -0.93 8.53
CA VAL A 293 21.13 -1.56 9.80
C VAL A 293 22.11 -0.62 10.51
N PHE A 294 21.78 -0.24 11.75
CA PHE A 294 22.60 0.65 12.55
C PHE A 294 23.32 -0.11 13.68
N ASP A 295 24.56 0.33 14.02
CA ASP A 295 25.25 -0.14 15.22
C ASP A 295 24.74 0.57 16.49
N GLU A 296 25.25 0.15 17.66
CA GLU A 296 24.89 0.75 18.96
C GLU A 296 25.21 2.25 19.06
N GLN A 297 26.05 2.79 18.18
CA GLN A 297 26.40 4.20 18.11
C GLN A 297 25.54 4.97 17.09
N GLY A 298 24.56 4.31 16.47
CA GLY A 298 23.67 4.89 15.46
C GLY A 298 24.34 5.13 14.10
N ARG A 299 25.43 4.42 13.78
CA ARG A 299 26.10 4.49 12.47
C ARG A 299 25.59 3.38 11.58
N MET A 300 25.26 3.70 10.33
CA MET A 300 24.82 2.71 9.37
C MET A 300 25.99 1.78 9.00
N VAL A 301 25.82 0.48 9.22
CA VAL A 301 26.81 -0.56 8.93
C VAL A 301 26.52 -1.35 7.68
N LYS A 302 25.27 -1.38 7.28
CA LYS A 302 24.74 -2.05 6.07
C LYS A 302 23.43 -1.41 5.68
N TYR A 303 23.07 -1.45 4.41
CA TYR A 303 21.72 -1.19 3.96
C TYR A 303 21.35 -2.13 2.79
N ASP A 304 20.07 -2.34 2.63
CA ASP A 304 19.44 -2.97 1.48
C ASP A 304 18.38 -2.02 0.90
N VAL A 305 17.78 -2.39 -0.21
CA VAL A 305 16.77 -1.58 -0.89
C VAL A 305 15.45 -2.33 -0.93
N GLY A 306 14.40 -1.71 -0.40
CA GLY A 306 13.04 -2.23 -0.49
C GLY A 306 12.57 -2.35 -1.93
N THR A 307 11.79 -3.38 -2.23
CA THR A 307 11.23 -3.62 -3.57
C THR A 307 9.77 -3.99 -3.48
N SER A 308 8.94 -3.46 -4.39
CA SER A 308 7.51 -3.81 -4.44
C SER A 308 7.25 -5.27 -4.77
N ALA A 309 8.24 -6.01 -5.30
CA ALA A 309 8.14 -7.46 -5.51
C ALA A 309 7.87 -8.22 -4.20
N SER A 310 8.34 -7.70 -3.07
CA SER A 310 8.14 -8.30 -1.75
C SER A 310 6.65 -8.47 -1.36
N LEU A 311 5.74 -7.63 -1.91
CA LEU A 311 4.30 -7.81 -1.70
C LEU A 311 3.79 -9.12 -2.27
N LEU A 312 4.13 -9.41 -3.54
CA LEU A 312 3.71 -10.64 -4.19
C LEU A 312 4.41 -11.87 -3.58
N GLU A 313 5.68 -11.72 -3.20
CA GLU A 313 6.43 -12.74 -2.47
C GLU A 313 5.75 -13.07 -1.14
N ALA A 314 5.41 -12.08 -0.32
CA ALA A 314 4.70 -12.28 0.95
C ALA A 314 3.32 -12.94 0.76
N LEU A 315 2.58 -12.57 -0.29
CA LEU A 315 1.30 -13.21 -0.64
C LEU A 315 1.50 -14.68 -1.02
N ASN A 316 2.54 -14.98 -1.82
CA ASN A 316 2.87 -16.34 -2.22
C ASN A 316 3.35 -17.20 -1.04
N ASP A 317 4.18 -16.65 -0.16
CA ASP A 317 4.64 -17.33 1.07
C ASP A 317 3.47 -17.66 1.99
N LEU A 318 2.56 -16.71 2.18
CA LEU A 318 1.37 -16.91 3.00
C LEU A 318 0.46 -18.01 2.42
N THR A 319 0.19 -17.97 1.12
CA THR A 319 -0.65 -18.97 0.46
C THR A 319 0.05 -20.33 0.37
N GLY A 320 1.35 -20.34 0.14
CA GLY A 320 2.20 -21.54 0.20
C GLY A 320 2.21 -22.21 1.59
N SER A 321 2.01 -21.44 2.66
CA SER A 321 1.87 -21.95 4.02
C SER A 321 0.48 -22.53 4.34
N GLY A 322 -0.45 -22.51 3.38
CA GLY A 322 -1.79 -23.11 3.47
C GLY A 322 -2.93 -22.12 3.79
N VAL A 323 -2.66 -20.81 3.85
CA VAL A 323 -3.71 -19.79 3.94
C VAL A 323 -4.41 -19.68 2.60
N ALA A 324 -5.74 -19.73 2.57
CA ALA A 324 -6.50 -19.58 1.33
C ALA A 324 -6.31 -18.16 0.72
N LEU A 325 -6.18 -18.10 -0.61
CA LEU A 325 -5.90 -16.84 -1.32
C LEU A 325 -6.98 -15.77 -1.03
N ASP A 326 -8.24 -16.13 -0.97
CA ASP A 326 -9.35 -15.23 -0.68
C ASP A 326 -9.38 -14.73 0.78
N CYS A 327 -8.68 -15.40 1.68
CA CYS A 327 -8.45 -14.93 3.05
C CYS A 327 -7.24 -13.99 3.13
N ALA A 328 -6.19 -14.27 2.35
CA ALA A 328 -4.95 -13.48 2.33
C ALA A 328 -5.12 -12.17 1.56
N LEU A 329 -5.71 -12.23 0.38
CA LEU A 329 -5.78 -11.18 -0.62
C LEU A 329 -6.35 -9.83 -0.12
N PRO A 330 -7.36 -9.79 0.79
CA PRO A 330 -7.87 -8.53 1.31
C PRO A 330 -6.81 -7.60 1.88
N ALA A 331 -5.80 -8.11 2.59
CA ALA A 331 -4.74 -7.28 3.20
C ALA A 331 -3.82 -6.61 2.17
N PHE A 332 -3.77 -7.12 0.95
CA PHE A 332 -2.97 -6.59 -0.15
C PHE A 332 -3.81 -5.78 -1.16
N THR A 333 -5.13 -5.74 -1.01
CA THR A 333 -6.02 -5.16 -2.03
C THR A 333 -7.12 -4.32 -1.40
N SER A 334 -8.23 -4.93 -0.96
CA SER A 334 -9.42 -4.20 -0.48
C SER A 334 -9.22 -3.49 0.84
N ASN A 335 -8.44 -4.04 1.79
CA ASN A 335 -8.26 -3.40 3.08
C ASN A 335 -7.52 -2.06 2.98
N PRO A 336 -6.31 -1.96 2.35
CA PRO A 336 -5.66 -0.68 2.15
C PRO A 336 -6.50 0.27 1.28
N ALA A 337 -7.17 -0.22 0.23
CA ALA A 337 -8.02 0.61 -0.61
C ALA A 337 -9.20 1.24 0.16
N GLU A 338 -9.89 0.46 1.00
CA GLU A 338 -11.01 0.94 1.81
C GLU A 338 -10.54 1.89 2.92
N HIS A 339 -9.47 1.54 3.64
CA HIS A 339 -8.89 2.38 4.68
C HIS A 339 -8.49 3.76 4.13
N LEU A 340 -7.83 3.76 2.96
CA LEU A 340 -7.33 4.97 2.31
C LEU A 340 -8.37 5.64 1.39
N ARG A 341 -9.60 5.12 1.33
CA ARG A 341 -10.68 5.64 0.49
C ARG A 341 -10.27 5.82 -0.97
N LEU A 342 -9.58 4.82 -1.52
CA LEU A 342 -9.21 4.76 -2.92
C LEU A 342 -10.38 4.20 -3.71
N ASP A 343 -11.29 5.09 -4.10
CA ASP A 343 -12.54 4.71 -4.76
C ASP A 343 -12.29 3.90 -6.05
N GLY A 344 -12.98 2.78 -6.17
CA GLY A 344 -12.89 1.88 -7.33
C GLY A 344 -11.67 0.95 -7.33
N LYS A 345 -10.88 0.88 -6.25
CA LYS A 345 -9.67 0.06 -6.15
C LYS A 345 -9.85 -1.18 -5.27
N GLY A 346 -8.96 -2.16 -5.44
CA GLY A 346 -8.82 -3.33 -4.58
C GLY A 346 -9.90 -4.41 -4.73
N ARG A 347 -10.78 -4.32 -5.74
CA ARG A 347 -11.87 -5.30 -5.99
C ARG A 347 -12.11 -5.54 -7.47
N ILE A 348 -12.54 -6.77 -7.81
CA ILE A 348 -13.12 -7.09 -9.13
C ILE A 348 -14.63 -7.05 -9.01
N ALA A 349 -15.22 -5.89 -9.30
CA ALA A 349 -16.67 -5.69 -9.23
C ALA A 349 -17.12 -4.68 -10.29
N VAL A 350 -18.39 -4.79 -10.69
CA VAL A 350 -18.98 -3.84 -11.66
C VAL A 350 -18.89 -2.42 -11.12
N GLY A 351 -18.37 -1.49 -11.94
CA GLY A 351 -18.14 -0.09 -11.60
C GLY A 351 -16.76 0.21 -11.01
N TYR A 352 -16.00 -0.82 -10.60
CA TYR A 352 -14.62 -0.67 -10.17
C TYR A 352 -13.67 -0.48 -11.35
N ASP A 353 -12.49 0.04 -11.08
CA ASP A 353 -11.45 0.17 -12.08
C ASP A 353 -10.93 -1.21 -12.52
N ALA A 354 -10.59 -1.33 -13.80
CA ALA A 354 -10.05 -2.55 -14.36
C ALA A 354 -8.56 -2.70 -14.06
N ASP A 355 -8.20 -2.62 -12.79
CA ASP A 355 -6.87 -2.87 -12.27
C ASP A 355 -6.77 -4.35 -11.90
N LEU A 356 -6.24 -5.15 -12.82
CA LEU A 356 -6.35 -6.60 -12.79
C LEU A 356 -4.99 -7.26 -13.01
N VAL A 357 -4.73 -8.31 -12.25
CA VAL A 357 -3.50 -9.11 -12.35
C VAL A 357 -3.85 -10.56 -12.63
N VAL A 358 -3.28 -11.11 -13.70
CA VAL A 358 -3.29 -12.54 -13.99
C VAL A 358 -2.05 -13.17 -13.39
N LEU A 359 -2.22 -14.19 -12.56
CA LEU A 359 -1.13 -14.96 -11.97
C LEU A 359 -0.99 -16.30 -12.66
N ASP A 360 0.25 -16.71 -12.92
CA ASP A 360 0.61 -18.06 -13.31
C ASP A 360 0.45 -19.05 -12.14
N ASP A 361 0.57 -20.34 -12.41
CA ASP A 361 0.39 -21.40 -11.41
C ASP A 361 1.41 -21.31 -10.27
N ASP A 362 2.62 -20.84 -10.55
CA ASP A 362 3.70 -20.61 -9.60
C ASP A 362 3.52 -19.33 -8.75
N GLY A 363 2.49 -18.54 -9.02
CA GLY A 363 2.21 -17.29 -8.32
C GLY A 363 2.90 -16.06 -8.93
N SER A 364 3.68 -16.21 -9.99
CA SER A 364 4.27 -15.07 -10.70
C SER A 364 3.22 -14.30 -11.52
N VAL A 365 3.52 -13.04 -11.84
CA VAL A 365 2.66 -12.23 -12.68
C VAL A 365 2.76 -12.65 -14.12
N ALA A 366 1.67 -13.10 -14.73
CA ALA A 366 1.56 -13.39 -16.14
C ALA A 366 1.26 -12.13 -16.97
N SER A 367 0.31 -11.33 -16.50
CA SER A 367 -0.04 -10.04 -17.14
C SER A 367 -0.76 -9.10 -16.16
N VAL A 368 -0.62 -7.80 -16.44
CA VAL A 368 -1.30 -6.73 -15.69
C VAL A 368 -2.09 -5.87 -16.66
N PHE A 369 -3.31 -5.55 -16.27
CA PHE A 369 -4.23 -4.65 -16.97
C PHE A 369 -4.54 -3.46 -16.07
N THR A 370 -4.42 -2.23 -16.59
CA THR A 370 -4.95 -1.02 -15.95
C THR A 370 -5.61 -0.17 -17.03
N ALA A 371 -6.74 0.48 -16.71
CA ALA A 371 -7.48 1.32 -17.66
C ALA A 371 -7.70 0.65 -19.04
N ALA A 372 -7.90 -0.67 -19.09
CA ALA A 372 -8.04 -1.49 -20.28
C ALA A 372 -6.78 -1.54 -21.20
N GLU A 373 -5.63 -1.15 -20.70
CA GLU A 373 -4.34 -1.37 -21.37
C GLU A 373 -3.58 -2.51 -20.70
N THR A 374 -2.79 -3.24 -21.49
CA THR A 374 -1.89 -4.28 -20.95
C THR A 374 -0.53 -3.67 -20.72
N HIS A 375 -0.15 -3.45 -19.47
CA HIS A 375 1.13 -2.82 -19.10
C HIS A 375 2.26 -3.82 -18.92
N TYR A 376 1.95 -5.06 -18.61
CA TYR A 376 2.95 -6.09 -18.38
C TYR A 376 2.49 -7.43 -18.96
N LYS A 377 3.41 -8.12 -19.66
CA LYS A 377 3.28 -9.52 -20.06
C LYS A 377 4.59 -10.23 -19.80
N ASN A 378 4.55 -11.31 -19.05
CA ASN A 378 5.72 -12.18 -18.90
C ASN A 378 6.09 -12.76 -20.28
N LYS A 379 7.36 -12.68 -20.64
CA LYS A 379 7.88 -13.09 -21.96
C LYS A 379 8.28 -14.57 -21.98
N ASN A 380 7.85 -15.37 -21.00
CA ASN A 380 8.15 -16.81 -20.98
C ASN A 380 7.32 -17.60 -21.98
#